data_df09de6dc8011abff93b0858e19dc833
#
_entry.id   df09de6dc8011abff93b0858e19dc833
#
_cell.length_a   1.000
_cell.length_b   1.000
_cell.length_c   1.000
_cell.angle_alpha   90.00
_cell.angle_beta   90.00
_cell.angle_gamma   90.00
#
_symmetry.space_group_name_H-M   'P 1'
#
loop_
_entity.id
_entity.type
_entity.pdbx_description
1 polymer ?
#
loop_
_entity_poly.entity_id
_entity_poly.type
_entity_poly.pdbx_seq_one_letter_code
_entity_poly.pdbx_strand_id
1 'polypeptide(L)'
;MGKTQNGTPIHTITIFANPFLTNKPSLEDIGVYKVSPGEDPPSEGPWHTLYFLPGIHDIGVGFPVHSNKTYFIPGDAIVYGTMNNNKDDDDGNHILIYGHGTLSGDRLPHPNFADPPIPEDEHWKYHSITIQGVKRDNITNTYVFNNLEY
;
A
#
# COMPACT_ATOMS: atom_id res chain seq x y z
N MET A 1 17.20 -3.93 18.51
CA MET A 1 18.16 -2.91 19.00
C MET A 1 19.52 -3.19 18.36
N GLY A 2 19.97 -2.32 17.47
CA GLY A 2 21.31 -2.42 16.88
C GLY A 2 22.39 -2.18 17.94
N LYS A 3 23.44 -2.98 17.91
CA LYS A 3 24.62 -2.76 18.77
C LYS A 3 25.51 -1.72 18.11
N THR A 4 26.06 -0.82 18.89
CA THR A 4 27.11 0.10 18.44
C THR A 4 28.47 -0.44 18.85
N GLN A 5 29.45 -0.35 17.98
CA GLN A 5 30.85 -0.58 18.29
C GLN A 5 31.58 0.76 18.16
N ASN A 6 32.16 1.24 19.25
CA ASN A 6 32.82 2.54 19.33
C ASN A 6 31.96 3.75 18.88
N GLY A 7 30.66 3.73 19.18
CA GLY A 7 29.75 4.81 18.83
C GLY A 7 29.34 4.89 17.34
N THR A 8 29.84 4.00 16.51
CA THR A 8 29.46 3.93 15.09
C THR A 8 28.27 2.99 14.94
N PRO A 9 27.20 3.38 14.22
CA PRO A 9 26.09 2.49 13.94
C PRO A 9 26.54 1.25 13.16
N ILE A 10 26.16 0.07 13.63
CA ILE A 10 26.39 -1.15 12.87
C ILE A 10 25.25 -1.27 11.86
N HIS A 11 25.59 -1.47 10.60
CA HIS A 11 24.58 -1.73 9.57
C HIS A 11 23.81 -3.01 9.92
N THR A 12 22.48 -2.90 9.97
CA THR A 12 21.59 -4.03 10.24
C THR A 12 21.05 -4.54 8.92
N ILE A 13 21.13 -5.85 8.71
CA ILE A 13 20.44 -6.52 7.62
C ILE A 13 19.24 -7.23 8.24
N THR A 14 18.06 -6.94 7.75
CA THR A 14 16.84 -7.65 8.11
C THR A 14 16.47 -8.61 6.98
N ILE A 15 16.31 -9.88 7.30
CA ILE A 15 15.92 -10.91 6.33
C ILE A 15 14.53 -11.39 6.70
N PHE A 16 13.60 -11.23 5.77
CA PHE A 16 12.24 -11.77 5.88
C PHE A 16 12.14 -13.08 5.12
N ALA A 17 11.69 -14.14 5.79
CA ALA A 17 11.42 -15.43 5.18
C ALA A 17 9.91 -15.71 5.24
N ASN A 18 9.21 -15.35 4.18
CA ASN A 18 7.77 -15.57 4.06
C ASN A 18 7.47 -16.89 3.32
N PRO A 19 6.36 -17.58 3.63
CA PRO A 19 5.90 -18.71 2.85
C PRO A 19 5.63 -18.30 1.39
N PHE A 20 5.75 -19.25 0.45
CA PHE A 20 5.37 -18.99 -0.93
C PHE A 20 3.90 -18.60 -1.04
N LEU A 21 3.61 -17.54 -1.80
CA LEU A 21 2.25 -17.16 -2.12
C LEU A 21 1.66 -18.16 -3.12
N THR A 22 0.63 -18.87 -2.70
CA THR A 22 -0.08 -19.86 -3.54
C THR A 22 -1.16 -19.23 -4.42
N ASN A 23 -1.59 -18.00 -4.09
CA ASN A 23 -2.68 -17.27 -4.74
C ASN A 23 -2.20 -16.00 -5.46
N LYS A 24 -1.00 -16.03 -6.04
CA LYS A 24 -0.48 -14.94 -6.86
C LYS A 24 -1.38 -14.74 -8.09
N PRO A 25 -1.82 -13.49 -8.39
CA PRO A 25 -2.59 -13.22 -9.61
C PRO A 25 -1.80 -13.56 -10.87
N SER A 26 -2.49 -14.08 -11.88
CA SER A 26 -1.89 -14.35 -13.18
C SER A 26 -1.76 -13.06 -13.98
N LEU A 27 -0.58 -12.80 -14.53
CA LEU A 27 -0.37 -11.67 -15.43
C LEU A 27 -1.08 -11.83 -16.80
N GLU A 28 -1.56 -13.04 -17.11
CA GLU A 28 -2.30 -13.32 -18.35
C GLU A 28 -3.82 -13.13 -18.18
N ASP A 29 -4.29 -12.86 -16.96
CA ASP A 29 -5.70 -12.60 -16.70
C ASP A 29 -6.10 -11.24 -17.28
N ILE A 30 -7.19 -11.21 -18.05
CA ILE A 30 -7.70 -10.00 -18.72
C ILE A 30 -8.09 -8.91 -17.70
N GLY A 31 -8.51 -9.30 -16.51
CA GLY A 31 -8.87 -8.37 -15.42
C GLY A 31 -7.68 -7.84 -14.63
N VAL A 32 -6.44 -8.18 -15.00
CA VAL A 32 -5.23 -7.71 -14.32
C VAL A 32 -4.61 -6.54 -15.06
N TYR A 33 -4.55 -5.38 -14.40
CA TYR A 33 -3.81 -4.23 -14.89
C TYR A 33 -2.38 -4.26 -14.33
N LYS A 34 -1.39 -4.22 -15.22
CA LYS A 34 0.04 -4.27 -14.89
C LYS A 34 0.59 -2.86 -14.78
N VAL A 35 0.92 -2.44 -13.57
CA VAL A 35 1.52 -1.12 -13.32
C VAL A 35 3.03 -1.23 -13.48
N SER A 36 3.59 -0.47 -14.43
CA SER A 36 5.04 -0.39 -14.64
C SER A 36 5.69 0.60 -13.68
N PRO A 37 6.97 0.41 -13.28
CA PRO A 37 7.70 1.40 -12.52
C PRO A 37 7.69 2.78 -13.20
N GLY A 38 7.35 3.82 -12.44
CA GLY A 38 7.24 5.20 -12.95
C GLY A 38 5.94 5.51 -13.71
N GLU A 39 5.02 4.56 -13.80
CA GLU A 39 3.67 4.77 -14.31
C GLU A 39 2.74 5.18 -13.17
N ASP A 40 1.88 6.16 -13.44
CA ASP A 40 0.79 6.51 -12.53
C ASP A 40 -0.32 5.44 -12.66
N PRO A 41 -0.59 4.64 -11.61
CA PRO A 41 -1.61 3.61 -11.73
C PRO A 41 -3.00 4.22 -11.89
N PRO A 42 -3.88 3.63 -12.72
CA PRO A 42 -5.23 4.11 -12.85
C PRO A 42 -6.02 3.90 -11.56
N SER A 43 -6.65 4.96 -11.07
CA SER A 43 -7.54 4.88 -9.89
C SER A 43 -8.80 4.08 -10.17
N GLU A 44 -9.30 4.09 -11.41
CA GLU A 44 -10.52 3.43 -11.83
C GLU A 44 -10.32 2.67 -13.14
N GLY A 45 -11.24 1.74 -13.43
CA GLY A 45 -11.22 1.00 -14.67
C GLY A 45 -11.89 -0.37 -14.59
N PRO A 46 -11.99 -1.09 -15.71
CA PRO A 46 -12.63 -2.41 -15.77
C PRO A 46 -11.78 -3.53 -15.14
N TRP A 47 -10.57 -3.21 -14.67
CA TRP A 47 -9.71 -4.17 -13.99
C TRP A 47 -10.29 -4.57 -12.62
N HIS A 48 -10.02 -5.81 -12.19
CA HIS A 48 -10.28 -6.26 -10.83
C HIS A 48 -9.00 -6.33 -9.97
N THR A 49 -7.82 -6.33 -10.60
CA THR A 49 -6.53 -6.40 -9.91
C THR A 49 -5.55 -5.39 -10.48
N LEU A 50 -4.98 -4.53 -9.63
CA LEU A 50 -3.74 -3.81 -9.92
C LEU A 50 -2.55 -4.67 -9.49
N TYR A 51 -1.70 -5.00 -10.43
CA TYR A 51 -0.47 -5.75 -10.20
C TYR A 51 0.73 -4.81 -10.40
N PHE A 52 1.41 -4.47 -9.33
CA PHE A 52 2.64 -3.69 -9.41
C PHE A 52 3.77 -4.59 -9.94
N LEU A 53 4.33 -4.27 -11.11
CA LEU A 53 5.46 -5.01 -11.64
C LEU A 53 6.72 -4.78 -10.79
N PRO A 54 7.75 -5.67 -10.88
CA PRO A 54 8.99 -5.49 -10.15
C PRO A 54 9.59 -4.10 -10.31
N GLY A 55 10.01 -3.47 -9.19
CA GLY A 55 10.63 -2.16 -9.20
C GLY A 55 10.04 -1.16 -8.21
N ILE A 56 10.29 0.12 -8.45
CA ILE A 56 9.89 1.22 -7.56
C ILE A 56 8.72 1.96 -8.19
N HIS A 57 7.66 2.12 -7.41
CA HIS A 57 6.45 2.84 -7.76
C HIS A 57 6.24 3.98 -6.78
N ASP A 58 5.59 5.05 -7.24
CA ASP A 58 5.16 6.16 -6.40
C ASP A 58 3.69 6.43 -6.70
N ILE A 59 2.82 6.20 -5.71
CA ILE A 59 1.37 6.38 -5.85
C ILE A 59 0.87 7.63 -5.12
N GLY A 60 1.79 8.38 -4.50
CA GLY A 60 1.47 9.60 -3.78
C GLY A 60 0.65 9.39 -2.52
N VAL A 61 0.03 10.47 -2.04
CA VAL A 61 -0.82 10.48 -0.85
C VAL A 61 -2.25 10.13 -1.22
N GLY A 62 -2.81 9.15 -0.53
CA GLY A 62 -4.24 8.87 -0.64
C GLY A 62 -4.66 8.22 -1.95
N PHE A 63 -3.83 7.33 -2.51
CA PHE A 63 -4.23 6.55 -3.68
C PHE A 63 -5.56 5.82 -3.41
N PRO A 64 -6.59 6.04 -4.24
CA PRO A 64 -7.91 5.49 -3.97
C PRO A 64 -7.96 3.98 -4.18
N VAL A 65 -8.49 3.28 -3.18
CA VAL A 65 -8.79 1.86 -3.28
C VAL A 65 -10.29 1.64 -3.20
N HIS A 66 -10.80 0.71 -4.00
CA HIS A 66 -12.24 0.52 -4.20
C HIS A 66 -12.69 -0.88 -3.82
N SER A 67 -13.97 -0.97 -3.44
CA SER A 67 -14.62 -2.25 -3.16
C SER A 67 -14.49 -3.24 -4.31
N ASN A 68 -14.33 -4.50 -3.96
CA ASN A 68 -14.17 -5.63 -4.89
C ASN A 68 -12.92 -5.54 -5.77
N LYS A 69 -11.91 -4.82 -5.33
CA LYS A 69 -10.62 -4.69 -6.04
C LYS A 69 -9.48 -5.33 -5.25
N THR A 70 -8.50 -5.76 -6.00
CA THR A 70 -7.26 -6.36 -5.49
C THR A 70 -6.06 -5.49 -5.87
N TYR A 71 -5.16 -5.29 -4.94
CA TYR A 71 -3.90 -4.55 -5.11
C TYR A 71 -2.77 -5.50 -4.71
N PHE A 72 -2.04 -5.99 -5.70
CA PHE A 72 -0.99 -6.99 -5.49
C PHE A 72 0.39 -6.38 -5.61
N ILE A 73 1.18 -6.48 -4.53
CA ILE A 73 2.55 -5.95 -4.45
C ILE A 73 3.50 -7.15 -4.27
N PRO A 74 4.16 -7.64 -5.35
CA PRO A 74 5.09 -8.75 -5.28
C PRO A 74 6.36 -8.37 -4.50
N GLY A 75 7.12 -9.37 -4.03
CA GLY A 75 8.28 -9.18 -3.15
C GLY A 75 9.44 -8.38 -3.73
N ASP A 76 9.45 -8.16 -5.03
CA ASP A 76 10.42 -7.36 -5.78
C ASP A 76 9.88 -5.98 -6.19
N ALA A 77 8.73 -5.57 -5.64
CA ALA A 77 8.15 -4.25 -5.81
C ALA A 77 8.15 -3.45 -4.49
N ILE A 78 8.50 -2.17 -4.60
CA ILE A 78 8.38 -1.18 -3.53
C ILE A 78 7.42 -0.09 -4.01
N VAL A 79 6.36 0.13 -3.26
CA VAL A 79 5.34 1.14 -3.54
C VAL A 79 5.43 2.22 -2.48
N TYR A 80 5.80 3.44 -2.89
CA TYR A 80 5.81 4.61 -2.02
C TYR A 80 4.47 5.32 -2.10
N GLY A 81 3.91 5.64 -0.94
CA GLY A 81 2.65 6.36 -0.84
C GLY A 81 1.71 5.76 0.19
N THR A 82 0.45 6.19 0.14
CA THR A 82 -0.61 5.71 1.02
C THR A 82 -1.85 5.31 0.23
N MET A 83 -2.60 4.35 0.75
CA MET A 83 -3.82 3.83 0.13
C MET A 83 -5.03 4.09 1.04
N ASN A 84 -6.10 4.62 0.48
CA ASN A 84 -7.35 4.81 1.22
C ASN A 84 -8.57 4.69 0.31
N ASN A 85 -9.72 4.35 0.89
CA ASN A 85 -10.98 4.45 0.18
C ASN A 85 -11.68 5.78 0.51
N ASN A 86 -12.46 6.30 -0.43
CA ASN A 86 -13.37 7.40 -0.15
C ASN A 86 -14.66 6.83 0.46
N LYS A 87 -14.83 7.03 1.76
CA LYS A 87 -15.98 6.53 2.52
C LYS A 87 -17.35 7.03 2.01
N ASP A 88 -17.36 8.15 1.30
CA ASP A 88 -18.59 8.75 0.79
C ASP A 88 -19.04 8.10 -0.54
N ASP A 89 -18.09 7.50 -1.27
CA ASP A 89 -18.33 6.90 -2.58
C ASP A 89 -18.21 5.36 -2.57
N ASP A 90 -17.54 4.78 -1.55
CA ASP A 90 -17.22 3.36 -1.51
C ASP A 90 -17.30 2.80 -0.09
N ASP A 91 -18.07 1.72 0.08
CA ASP A 91 -18.28 1.07 1.38
C ASP A 91 -17.03 0.35 1.93
N GLY A 92 -15.96 0.25 1.18
CA GLY A 92 -14.72 -0.42 1.59
C GLY A 92 -14.83 -1.94 1.69
N ASN A 93 -15.78 -2.56 0.97
CA ASN A 93 -16.03 -4.00 1.05
C ASN A 93 -15.15 -4.80 0.09
N HIS A 94 -14.65 -5.95 0.54
CA HIS A 94 -13.86 -6.87 -0.28
C HIS A 94 -12.65 -6.23 -0.98
N ILE A 95 -11.98 -5.31 -0.29
CA ILE A 95 -10.69 -4.76 -0.72
C ILE A 95 -9.61 -5.75 -0.29
N LEU A 96 -8.77 -6.17 -1.23
CA LEU A 96 -7.65 -7.06 -0.96
C LEU A 96 -6.33 -6.38 -1.34
N ILE A 97 -5.50 -6.09 -0.34
CA ILE A 97 -4.16 -5.55 -0.53
C ILE A 97 -3.19 -6.59 0.02
N TYR A 98 -2.38 -7.21 -0.85
CA TYR A 98 -1.50 -8.29 -0.42
C TYR A 98 -0.29 -8.48 -1.32
N GLY A 99 0.64 -9.32 -0.88
CA GLY A 99 1.88 -9.64 -1.57
C GLY A 99 3.02 -9.73 -0.57
N HIS A 100 4.24 -9.87 -1.06
CA HIS A 100 5.46 -9.84 -0.25
C HIS A 100 6.29 -8.59 -0.50
N GLY A 101 5.74 -7.61 -1.23
CA GLY A 101 6.37 -6.33 -1.48
C GLY A 101 6.24 -5.36 -0.32
N THR A 102 6.71 -4.16 -0.52
CA THR A 102 6.70 -3.10 0.49
C THR A 102 5.77 -1.98 0.07
N LEU A 103 4.90 -1.54 0.98
CA LEU A 103 4.20 -0.27 0.90
C LEU A 103 4.82 0.65 1.95
N SER A 104 5.38 1.79 1.53
CA SER A 104 6.14 2.68 2.41
C SER A 104 5.67 4.13 2.30
N GLY A 105 5.51 4.77 3.45
CA GLY A 105 5.27 6.21 3.57
C GLY A 105 6.55 7.06 3.67
N ASP A 106 7.74 6.47 3.57
CA ASP A 106 9.02 7.16 3.86
C ASP A 106 9.27 8.42 3.04
N ARG A 107 8.67 8.54 1.87
CA ARG A 107 8.79 9.73 1.02
C ARG A 107 7.79 10.83 1.36
N LEU A 108 6.85 10.54 2.24
CA LEU A 108 5.81 11.48 2.60
C LEU A 108 6.22 12.34 3.78
N PRO A 109 5.88 13.64 3.79
CA PRO A 109 6.11 14.47 4.94
C PRO A 109 5.26 14.01 6.11
N HIS A 110 5.83 14.02 7.32
CA HIS A 110 5.02 13.80 8.51
C HIS A 110 4.05 14.98 8.67
N PRO A 111 2.73 14.76 8.82
CA PRO A 111 1.74 15.83 8.78
C PRO A 111 2.01 16.99 9.75
N ASN A 112 2.48 16.70 10.95
CA ASN A 112 2.77 17.73 11.97
C ASN A 112 4.06 18.54 11.71
N PHE A 113 4.91 18.09 10.79
CA PHE A 113 6.21 18.74 10.49
C PHE A 113 6.30 19.21 9.04
N ALA A 114 5.23 19.06 8.27
CA ALA A 114 5.15 19.59 6.91
C ALA A 114 5.16 21.13 6.93
N ASP A 115 5.71 21.75 5.88
CA ASP A 115 5.69 23.20 5.68
C ASP A 115 5.07 23.50 4.31
N PRO A 116 3.85 24.07 4.24
CA PRO A 116 2.96 24.39 5.37
C PRO A 116 2.42 23.15 6.10
N PRO A 117 2.03 23.26 7.38
CA PRO A 117 1.44 22.16 8.12
C PRO A 117 0.19 21.62 7.45
N ILE A 118 0.04 20.29 7.45
CA ILE A 118 -1.13 19.63 6.90
C ILE A 118 -2.30 19.76 7.90
N PRO A 119 -3.50 20.13 7.44
CA PRO A 119 -4.68 20.20 8.31
C PRO A 119 -4.96 18.87 9.02
N GLU A 120 -5.35 18.94 10.29
CA GLU A 120 -5.58 17.73 11.12
C GLU A 120 -6.65 16.79 10.55
N ASP A 121 -7.67 17.34 9.91
CA ASP A 121 -8.73 16.58 9.25
C ASP A 121 -8.26 15.85 7.98
N GLU A 122 -7.03 16.12 7.54
CA GLU A 122 -6.39 15.43 6.42
C GLU A 122 -5.31 14.42 6.84
N HIS A 123 -4.91 14.38 8.12
CA HIS A 123 -3.84 13.50 8.59
C HIS A 123 -4.09 12.02 8.29
N TRP A 124 -5.35 11.60 8.25
CA TRP A 124 -5.72 10.22 7.93
C TRP A 124 -5.25 9.75 6.53
N LYS A 125 -5.05 10.68 5.59
CA LYS A 125 -4.54 10.39 4.24
C LYS A 125 -3.09 9.92 4.25
N TYR A 126 -2.36 10.25 5.32
CA TYR A 126 -0.93 9.93 5.49
C TYR A 126 -0.68 8.62 6.25
N HIS A 127 -1.72 7.92 6.65
CA HIS A 127 -1.58 6.55 7.14
C HIS A 127 -1.38 5.61 5.95
N SER A 128 -0.51 4.61 6.10
CA SER A 128 -0.15 3.69 5.02
C SER A 128 -1.37 3.08 4.34
N ILE A 129 -2.35 2.66 5.13
CA ILE A 129 -3.64 2.16 4.64
C ILE A 129 -4.75 2.66 5.55
N THR A 130 -5.76 3.28 4.96
CA THR A 130 -6.97 3.70 5.66
C THR A 130 -8.20 3.21 4.92
N ILE A 131 -8.97 2.30 5.54
CA ILE A 131 -10.23 1.81 5.01
C ILE A 131 -11.35 2.24 5.95
N GLN A 132 -12.33 2.93 5.40
CA GLN A 132 -13.48 3.43 6.14
C GLN A 132 -14.76 2.89 5.50
N GLY A 133 -15.65 2.31 6.31
CA GLY A 133 -16.98 1.89 5.87
C GLY A 133 -18.04 2.94 6.16
N VAL A 134 -19.04 3.03 5.31
CA VAL A 134 -20.21 3.91 5.52
C VAL A 134 -21.06 3.43 6.70
N LYS A 135 -21.07 2.12 6.97
CA LYS A 135 -21.70 1.50 8.14
C LYS A 135 -20.68 0.65 8.85
N ARG A 136 -20.44 0.92 10.13
CA ARG A 136 -19.46 0.21 10.98
C ARG A 136 -19.58 -1.33 10.96
N ASP A 137 -20.72 -1.85 10.58
CA ASP A 137 -21.02 -3.29 10.62
C ASP A 137 -20.75 -4.02 9.29
N ASN A 138 -20.33 -3.31 8.23
CA ASN A 138 -20.25 -3.87 6.87
C ASN A 138 -18.84 -3.98 6.29
N ILE A 139 -17.78 -3.68 7.05
CA ILE A 139 -16.41 -3.96 6.59
C ILE A 139 -16.19 -5.47 6.74
N THR A 140 -16.59 -6.21 5.72
CA THR A 140 -16.37 -7.65 5.68
C THR A 140 -15.19 -7.97 4.75
N ASN A 141 -14.22 -8.74 5.29
CA ASN A 141 -13.13 -9.34 4.51
C ASN A 141 -12.17 -8.35 3.82
N THR A 142 -11.79 -7.26 4.49
CA THR A 142 -10.61 -6.51 4.09
C THR A 142 -9.39 -7.16 4.72
N TYR A 143 -8.50 -7.69 3.90
CA TYR A 143 -7.26 -8.31 4.35
C TYR A 143 -6.08 -7.47 3.89
N VAL A 144 -5.32 -6.98 4.86
CA VAL A 144 -4.04 -6.34 4.63
C VAL A 144 -2.96 -7.29 5.11
N PHE A 145 -2.18 -7.82 4.19
CA PHE A 145 -1.10 -8.73 4.54
C PHE A 145 0.25 -8.19 4.07
N ASN A 146 1.12 -8.08 5.04
CA ASN A 146 2.57 -8.19 5.03
C ASN A 146 3.42 -6.95 4.73
N ASN A 147 4.33 -6.78 5.68
CA ASN A 147 5.54 -5.97 5.64
C ASN A 147 5.30 -4.47 5.40
N LEU A 148 4.52 -3.89 6.32
CA LEU A 148 4.56 -2.44 6.50
C LEU A 148 5.81 -2.14 7.34
N GLU A 149 6.86 -1.63 6.71
CA GLU A 149 7.93 -0.96 7.43
C GLU A 149 7.50 0.51 7.66
N TYR A 150 7.55 0.94 8.92
CA TYR A 150 7.34 2.31 9.36
C TYR A 150 8.70 3.00 9.47
#